data_7edc87499e4a6c6f1de3ad44d808c241
#
_entry.id   7edc87499e4a6c6f1de3ad44d808c241
#
_cell.length_a   1.000
_cell.length_b   1.000
_cell.length_c   1.000
_cell.angle_alpha   90.00
_cell.angle_beta   90.00
_cell.angle_gamma   90.00
#
_symmetry.space_group_name_H-M   'P 1'
#
loop_
_entity.id
_entity.type
_entity.pdbx_description
1 polymer ?
#
loop_
_entity_poly.entity_id
_entity_poly.type
_entity_poly.pdbx_seq_one_letter_code
_entity_poly.pdbx_strand_id
1 'polypeptide(L)'
;MNLKLSLLFFILISTFAKAQQTLSVKGSKPYPVTEEYIFICEKYVYTGEIYVQIAKTEKGGILKLTISVPNDKAMISGGVYVDLADGDAIACVDKNVKETTDGKTTSYYYFTPSEFTKLKKTDIQSIRFIITGNSKAFGNQTGYFTAVNRKNYFSTAFDKSKKTFDTAAEISLL
;
A
#
# COMPACT_ATOMS: atom_id res chain seq x y z
N MET A 1 -41.36 23.83 -13.36
CA MET A 1 -40.48 22.80 -12.83
C MET A 1 -40.32 23.06 -11.34
N ASN A 2 -40.83 22.16 -10.51
CA ASN A 2 -41.00 22.42 -9.07
C ASN A 2 -39.66 22.58 -8.35
N LEU A 3 -39.46 23.73 -7.73
CA LEU A 3 -38.25 24.10 -6.96
C LEU A 3 -37.84 22.99 -5.93
N LYS A 4 -38.83 22.31 -5.35
CA LYS A 4 -38.65 21.19 -4.43
C LYS A 4 -38.01 19.95 -5.08
N LEU A 5 -38.34 19.67 -6.36
CA LEU A 5 -37.77 18.55 -7.09
C LEU A 5 -36.32 18.81 -7.51
N SER A 6 -36.00 20.08 -7.86
CA SER A 6 -34.65 20.52 -8.17
C SER A 6 -33.71 20.47 -6.94
N LEU A 7 -34.23 20.84 -5.75
CA LEU A 7 -33.48 20.80 -4.50
C LEU A 7 -33.16 19.35 -4.09
N LEU A 8 -34.12 18.42 -4.28
CA LEU A 8 -33.93 16.99 -4.00
C LEU A 8 -32.85 16.37 -4.90
N PHE A 9 -32.83 16.77 -6.19
CA PHE A 9 -31.82 16.31 -7.15
C PHE A 9 -30.43 16.80 -6.82
N PHE A 10 -30.28 18.04 -6.32
CA PHE A 10 -29.00 18.59 -5.86
C PHE A 10 -28.46 17.88 -4.61
N ILE A 11 -29.33 17.50 -3.67
CA ILE A 11 -28.94 16.76 -2.47
C ILE A 11 -28.47 15.33 -2.82
N LEU A 12 -29.09 14.67 -3.81
CA LEU A 12 -28.69 13.34 -4.25
C LEU A 12 -27.30 13.32 -4.92
N ILE A 13 -26.92 14.39 -5.63
CA ILE A 13 -25.62 14.46 -6.32
C ILE A 13 -24.46 14.70 -5.32
N SER A 14 -24.70 15.38 -4.22
CA SER A 14 -23.67 15.71 -3.23
C SER A 14 -23.19 14.50 -2.41
N THR A 15 -23.91 13.38 -2.40
CA THR A 15 -23.54 12.20 -1.60
C THR A 15 -22.50 11.28 -2.23
N PHE A 16 -22.09 11.51 -3.49
CA PHE A 16 -21.14 10.64 -4.21
C PHE A 16 -19.74 11.23 -4.37
N ALA A 17 -19.45 12.43 -3.87
CA ALA A 17 -18.12 13.00 -3.90
C ALA A 17 -17.25 12.38 -2.81
N LYS A 18 -16.67 11.20 -3.04
CA LYS A 18 -15.52 10.75 -2.23
C LYS A 18 -14.36 11.70 -2.53
N ALA A 19 -13.88 12.41 -1.51
CA ALA A 19 -12.66 13.20 -1.64
C ALA A 19 -11.51 12.24 -2.00
N GLN A 20 -10.93 12.41 -3.17
CA GLN A 20 -9.79 11.62 -3.61
C GLN A 20 -8.61 11.92 -2.68
N GLN A 21 -8.08 10.89 -2.03
CA GLN A 21 -6.89 11.02 -1.21
C GLN A 21 -5.68 11.39 -2.08
N THR A 22 -4.75 12.14 -1.49
CA THR A 22 -3.52 12.54 -2.17
C THR A 22 -2.29 12.17 -1.35
N LEU A 23 -1.22 11.77 -2.04
CA LEU A 23 0.08 11.47 -1.49
C LEU A 23 1.08 12.52 -1.96
N SER A 24 1.75 13.19 -1.02
CA SER A 24 2.89 14.06 -1.32
C SER A 24 4.18 13.35 -0.93
N VAL A 25 5.09 13.18 -1.87
CA VAL A 25 6.45 12.72 -1.62
C VAL A 25 7.36 13.93 -1.61
N LYS A 26 8.37 13.95 -0.76
CA LYS A 26 9.27 15.11 -0.57
C LYS A 26 9.73 15.70 -1.90
N GLY A 27 9.42 16.97 -2.12
CA GLY A 27 9.79 17.72 -3.34
C GLY A 27 8.87 17.48 -4.55
N SER A 28 7.77 16.75 -4.40
CA SER A 28 6.80 16.52 -5.47
C SER A 28 5.47 17.23 -5.23
N LYS A 29 4.69 17.41 -6.30
CA LYS A 29 3.27 17.76 -6.21
C LYS A 29 2.46 16.58 -5.61
N PRO A 30 1.26 16.85 -5.05
CA PRO A 30 0.36 15.80 -4.60
C PRO A 30 -0.08 14.90 -5.76
N TYR A 31 -0.08 13.59 -5.54
CA TYR A 31 -0.56 12.58 -6.47
C TYR A 31 -1.83 11.92 -5.94
N PRO A 32 -2.82 11.58 -6.79
CA PRO A 32 -3.94 10.76 -6.38
C PRO A 32 -3.46 9.39 -5.90
N VAL A 33 -4.03 8.91 -4.81
CA VAL A 33 -3.58 7.69 -4.13
C VAL A 33 -4.78 6.83 -3.70
N THR A 34 -4.60 5.51 -3.61
CA THR A 34 -5.57 4.57 -3.06
C THR A 34 -5.79 4.79 -1.57
N GLU A 35 -6.84 4.19 -1.03
CA GLU A 35 -6.91 3.98 0.42
C GLU A 35 -5.67 3.20 0.91
N GLU A 36 -5.42 3.26 2.22
CA GLU A 36 -4.30 2.53 2.83
C GLU A 36 -4.71 1.08 3.05
N TYR A 37 -4.01 0.15 2.42
CA TYR A 37 -4.17 -1.27 2.66
C TYR A 37 -3.29 -1.71 3.83
N ILE A 38 -3.80 -2.60 4.66
CA ILE A 38 -3.03 -3.26 5.71
C ILE A 38 -2.79 -4.70 5.27
N PHE A 39 -1.58 -5.00 4.78
CA PHE A 39 -1.17 -6.35 4.42
C PHE A 39 -0.58 -7.06 5.64
N ILE A 40 -0.76 -8.37 5.72
CA ILE A 40 -0.32 -9.18 6.85
C ILE A 40 1.02 -9.84 6.57
N CYS A 41 1.97 -9.63 7.48
CA CYS A 41 3.30 -10.23 7.47
C CYS A 41 3.48 -11.11 8.72
N GLU A 42 3.10 -12.38 8.64
CA GLU A 42 3.10 -13.30 9.80
C GLU A 42 4.48 -13.50 10.44
N LYS A 43 5.56 -13.37 9.65
CA LYS A 43 6.94 -13.50 10.14
C LYS A 43 7.47 -12.24 10.81
N TYR A 44 6.78 -11.10 10.65
CA TYR A 44 7.18 -9.85 11.30
C TYR A 44 6.53 -9.73 12.67
N VAL A 45 7.17 -10.28 13.67
CA VAL A 45 6.62 -10.43 15.02
C VAL A 45 6.40 -9.12 15.77
N TYR A 46 6.94 -7.98 15.31
CA TYR A 46 6.75 -6.70 15.98
C TYR A 46 5.29 -6.21 15.92
N THR A 47 4.71 -6.14 14.72
CA THR A 47 3.29 -5.76 14.56
C THR A 47 2.53 -6.71 13.62
N GLY A 48 3.23 -7.36 12.69
CA GLY A 48 2.62 -8.18 11.66
C GLY A 48 1.84 -7.41 10.59
N GLU A 49 1.80 -6.08 10.68
CA GLU A 49 1.04 -5.19 9.80
C GLU A 49 1.96 -4.34 8.94
N ILE A 50 1.68 -4.32 7.65
CA ILE A 50 2.39 -3.55 6.65
C ILE A 50 1.39 -2.66 5.93
N TYR A 51 1.62 -1.35 5.96
CA TYR A 51 0.74 -0.35 5.35
C TYR A 51 1.19 -0.06 3.93
N VAL A 52 0.28 -0.18 2.99
CA VAL A 52 0.53 -0.11 1.55
C VAL A 52 -0.40 0.91 0.91
N GLN A 53 0.15 1.84 0.14
CA GLN A 53 -0.63 2.75 -0.71
C GLN A 53 0.00 2.81 -2.10
N ILE A 54 -0.86 2.93 -3.13
CA ILE A 54 -0.44 3.07 -4.52
C ILE A 54 -0.90 4.44 -5.02
N ALA A 55 0.03 5.26 -5.47
CA ALA A 55 -0.28 6.56 -6.06
C ALA A 55 0.00 6.55 -7.57
N LYS A 56 -0.81 7.30 -8.34
CA LYS A 56 -0.60 7.52 -9.76
C LYS A 56 0.23 8.77 -9.99
N THR A 57 1.26 8.65 -10.82
CA THR A 57 2.06 9.77 -11.29
C THR A 57 1.84 10.02 -12.79
N GLU A 58 2.42 11.09 -13.33
CA GLU A 58 2.39 11.34 -14.78
C GLU A 58 3.13 10.28 -15.60
N LYS A 59 4.12 9.60 -14.98
CA LYS A 59 5.01 8.64 -15.64
C LYS A 59 4.98 7.26 -14.98
N GLY A 60 3.82 6.79 -14.53
CA GLY A 60 3.67 5.49 -13.88
C GLY A 60 3.01 5.61 -12.50
N GLY A 61 3.63 5.04 -11.48
CA GLY A 61 3.09 5.05 -10.12
C GLY A 61 4.14 5.06 -9.03
N ILE A 62 3.67 5.19 -7.80
CA ILE A 62 4.47 5.11 -6.58
C ILE A 62 3.83 4.08 -5.64
N LEU A 63 4.64 3.15 -5.14
CA LEU A 63 4.35 2.35 -3.96
C LEU A 63 4.87 3.10 -2.74
N LYS A 64 4.00 3.40 -1.78
CA LYS A 64 4.38 3.80 -0.42
C LYS A 64 4.25 2.57 0.46
N LEU A 65 5.34 2.19 1.11
CA LEU A 65 5.42 1.06 2.02
C LEU A 65 5.83 1.57 3.40
N THR A 66 4.97 1.34 4.41
CA THR A 66 5.19 1.80 5.79
C THR A 66 5.11 0.62 6.74
N ILE A 67 6.06 0.52 7.65
CA ILE A 67 6.08 -0.49 8.70
C ILE A 67 6.37 0.16 10.06
N SER A 68 5.77 -0.37 11.11
CA SER A 68 6.17 -0.01 12.47
C SER A 68 7.50 -0.69 12.81
N VAL A 69 8.42 0.05 13.42
CA VAL A 69 9.76 -0.42 13.75
C VAL A 69 10.10 -0.20 15.23
N PRO A 70 10.88 -1.09 15.84
CA PRO A 70 11.19 -1.00 17.27
C PRO A 70 12.15 0.16 17.62
N ASN A 71 12.84 0.70 16.64
CA ASN A 71 13.78 1.81 16.82
C ASN A 71 14.11 2.47 15.47
N ASP A 72 14.65 3.66 15.50
CA ASP A 72 14.96 4.50 14.33
C ASP A 72 16.08 3.94 13.42
N LYS A 73 16.80 2.90 13.85
CA LYS A 73 17.83 2.25 13.04
C LYS A 73 17.26 1.15 12.15
N ALA A 74 16.05 0.66 12.46
CA ALA A 74 15.38 -0.31 11.61
C ALA A 74 14.68 0.40 10.45
N MET A 75 14.96 -0.06 9.23
CA MET A 75 14.40 0.56 8.02
C MET A 75 14.19 -0.47 6.91
N ILE A 76 13.25 -0.16 6.01
CA ILE A 76 13.11 -0.91 4.76
C ILE A 76 14.33 -0.57 3.87
N SER A 77 14.98 -1.58 3.30
CA SER A 77 16.13 -1.39 2.43
C SER A 77 16.16 -2.39 1.29
N GLY A 78 16.97 -2.07 0.28
CA GLY A 78 17.11 -2.94 -0.90
C GLY A 78 15.88 -2.96 -1.81
N GLY A 79 15.83 -3.97 -2.68
CA GLY A 79 14.74 -4.14 -3.62
C GLY A 79 13.44 -4.57 -2.96
N VAL A 80 12.34 -4.04 -3.46
CA VAL A 80 10.99 -4.47 -3.13
C VAL A 80 10.37 -5.12 -4.37
N TYR A 81 9.68 -6.23 -4.17
CA TYR A 81 8.99 -6.97 -5.23
C TYR A 81 7.51 -7.01 -4.92
N VAL A 82 6.70 -6.70 -5.90
CA VAL A 82 5.24 -6.83 -5.84
C VAL A 82 4.85 -8.05 -6.66
N ASP A 83 4.36 -9.08 -6.00
CA ASP A 83 3.86 -10.29 -6.65
C ASP A 83 2.38 -10.11 -6.97
N LEU A 84 1.98 -10.44 -8.19
CA LEU A 84 0.64 -10.30 -8.70
C LEU A 84 -0.12 -11.63 -8.66
N ALA A 85 -1.44 -11.57 -8.67
CA ALA A 85 -2.30 -12.75 -8.59
C ALA A 85 -2.22 -13.67 -9.82
N ASP A 86 -1.71 -13.18 -10.95
CA ASP A 86 -1.45 -13.97 -12.18
C ASP A 86 -0.10 -14.68 -12.18
N GLY A 87 0.72 -14.49 -11.14
CA GLY A 87 2.04 -15.07 -11.00
C GLY A 87 3.19 -14.19 -11.50
N ASP A 88 2.89 -13.03 -12.10
CA ASP A 88 3.91 -12.02 -12.44
C ASP A 88 4.47 -11.36 -11.18
N ALA A 89 5.69 -10.85 -11.28
CA ALA A 89 6.33 -10.04 -10.25
C ALA A 89 6.90 -8.76 -10.82
N ILE A 90 6.75 -7.66 -10.08
CA ILE A 90 7.30 -6.35 -10.41
C ILE A 90 8.45 -6.04 -9.45
N ALA A 91 9.66 -5.85 -9.97
CA ALA A 91 10.79 -5.36 -9.22
C ALA A 91 10.75 -3.83 -9.15
N CYS A 92 10.42 -3.30 -7.98
CA CYS A 92 10.22 -1.86 -7.81
C CYS A 92 11.57 -1.11 -7.73
N VAL A 93 11.61 0.08 -8.32
CA VAL A 93 12.80 0.94 -8.31
C VAL A 93 12.81 1.78 -7.04
N ASP A 94 13.82 1.57 -6.17
CA ASP A 94 14.07 2.40 -5.00
C ASP A 94 14.68 3.75 -5.43
N LYS A 95 14.08 4.84 -5.01
CA LYS A 95 14.59 6.21 -5.20
C LYS A 95 15.28 6.76 -3.96
N ASN A 96 15.52 5.91 -2.97
CA ASN A 96 16.16 6.29 -1.70
C ASN A 96 15.42 7.41 -0.94
N VAL A 97 14.12 7.55 -1.16
CA VAL A 97 13.28 8.45 -0.38
C VAL A 97 12.73 7.66 0.79
N LYS A 98 13.18 7.98 1.99
CA LYS A 98 12.82 7.30 3.24
C LYS A 98 12.47 8.32 4.30
N GLU A 99 11.51 7.97 5.13
CA GLU A 99 11.04 8.78 6.26
C GLU A 99 10.94 7.89 7.49
N THR A 100 11.38 8.37 8.64
CA THR A 100 11.18 7.69 9.92
C THR A 100 10.54 8.66 10.88
N THR A 101 9.33 8.35 11.33
CA THR A 101 8.56 9.21 12.22
C THR A 101 7.68 8.33 13.11
N ASP A 102 7.63 8.65 14.40
CA ASP A 102 6.74 8.01 15.38
C ASP A 102 6.82 6.47 15.41
N GLY A 103 8.04 5.92 15.37
CA GLY A 103 8.24 4.48 15.39
C GLY A 103 7.80 3.76 14.12
N LYS A 104 7.65 4.49 13.01
CA LYS A 104 7.38 3.93 11.68
C LYS A 104 8.46 4.34 10.70
N THR A 105 8.83 3.43 9.80
CA THR A 105 9.66 3.73 8.64
C THR A 105 8.82 3.61 7.37
N THR A 106 8.95 4.60 6.50
CA THR A 106 8.28 4.67 5.21
C THR A 106 9.30 4.75 4.10
N SER A 107 9.12 3.97 3.05
CA SER A 107 9.93 4.00 1.84
C SER A 107 9.06 4.07 0.60
N TYR A 108 9.58 4.72 -0.45
CA TYR A 108 8.88 4.97 -1.69
C TYR A 108 9.58 4.29 -2.85
N TYR A 109 8.81 3.58 -3.67
CA TYR A 109 9.28 2.84 -4.83
C TYR A 109 8.48 3.26 -6.06
N TYR A 110 9.09 3.18 -7.24
CA TYR A 110 8.48 3.68 -8.46
C TYR A 110 8.16 2.56 -9.42
N PHE A 111 7.00 2.69 -10.05
CA PHE A 111 6.53 1.85 -11.15
C PHE A 111 6.66 2.60 -12.47
N THR A 112 7.09 1.88 -13.50
CA THR A 112 6.99 2.35 -14.87
C THR A 112 5.53 2.41 -15.35
N PRO A 113 5.21 3.11 -16.47
CA PRO A 113 3.85 3.12 -17.01
C PRO A 113 3.30 1.72 -17.32
N SER A 114 4.13 0.82 -17.82
CA SER A 114 3.75 -0.55 -18.14
C SER A 114 3.43 -1.38 -16.89
N GLU A 115 4.24 -1.25 -15.84
CA GLU A 115 4.01 -1.91 -14.56
C GLU A 115 2.75 -1.36 -13.86
N PHE A 116 2.54 -0.05 -13.89
CA PHE A 116 1.33 0.56 -13.36
C PHE A 116 0.07 0.08 -14.12
N THR A 117 0.18 -0.16 -15.43
CA THR A 117 -0.90 -0.73 -16.24
C THR A 117 -1.21 -2.19 -15.84
N LYS A 118 -0.19 -2.98 -15.46
CA LYS A 118 -0.40 -4.33 -14.90
C LYS A 118 -1.16 -4.27 -13.57
N LEU A 119 -0.77 -3.36 -12.67
CA LEU A 119 -1.44 -3.17 -11.38
C LEU A 119 -2.93 -2.78 -11.50
N LYS A 120 -3.33 -2.10 -12.57
CA LYS A 120 -4.75 -1.79 -12.87
C LYS A 120 -5.57 -3.01 -13.29
N LYS A 121 -4.93 -4.11 -13.69
CA LYS A 121 -5.59 -5.29 -14.26
C LYS A 121 -5.52 -6.50 -13.35
N THR A 122 -4.52 -6.55 -12.47
CA THR A 122 -4.22 -7.73 -11.67
C THR A 122 -3.97 -7.31 -10.22
N ASP A 123 -4.62 -8.01 -9.30
CA ASP A 123 -4.47 -7.74 -7.87
C ASP A 123 -3.05 -8.01 -7.39
N ILE A 124 -2.61 -7.21 -6.43
CA ILE A 124 -1.40 -7.47 -5.67
C ILE A 124 -1.69 -8.66 -4.74
N GLN A 125 -0.93 -9.73 -4.89
CA GLN A 125 -1.00 -10.91 -4.03
C GLN A 125 -0.15 -10.75 -2.77
N SER A 126 1.09 -10.27 -2.94
CA SER A 126 2.04 -10.06 -1.84
C SER A 126 3.09 -9.00 -2.19
N ILE A 127 3.78 -8.51 -1.13
CA ILE A 127 4.92 -7.62 -1.27
C ILE A 127 6.08 -8.24 -0.49
N ARG A 128 7.22 -8.43 -1.17
CA ARG A 128 8.48 -8.91 -0.58
C ARG A 128 9.43 -7.74 -0.39
N PHE A 129 10.00 -7.63 0.81
CA PHE A 129 10.87 -6.53 1.20
C PHE A 129 11.92 -6.99 2.21
N ILE A 130 12.91 -6.13 2.47
CA ILE A 130 13.98 -6.39 3.43
C ILE A 130 13.92 -5.31 4.51
N ILE A 131 14.03 -5.72 5.77
CA ILE A 131 14.27 -4.83 6.89
C ILE A 131 15.71 -4.99 7.31
N THR A 132 16.44 -3.88 7.42
CA THR A 132 17.79 -3.80 7.95
C THR A 132 17.84 -2.91 9.18
N GLY A 133 18.93 -2.99 9.94
CA GLY A 133 19.13 -2.19 11.14
C GLY A 133 19.46 -3.06 12.34
N ASN A 134 19.66 -2.44 13.50
CA ASN A 134 20.01 -3.15 14.73
C ASN A 134 18.78 -3.27 15.64
N SER A 135 18.28 -4.48 15.82
CA SER A 135 17.17 -4.78 16.70
C SER A 135 17.52 -5.89 17.69
N LYS A 136 18.28 -5.55 18.73
CA LYS A 136 18.58 -6.50 19.81
C LYS A 136 17.43 -6.72 20.80
N ALA A 137 16.44 -5.81 20.83
CA ALA A 137 15.44 -5.76 21.92
C ALA A 137 14.26 -6.73 21.73
N PHE A 138 13.90 -7.12 20.48
CA PHE A 138 12.66 -7.85 20.19
C PHE A 138 12.89 -9.07 19.28
N GLY A 139 14.03 -9.70 19.37
CA GLY A 139 14.35 -10.84 18.49
C GLY A 139 14.71 -10.37 17.07
N ASN A 140 14.57 -11.28 16.11
CA ASN A 140 15.00 -11.02 14.74
C ASN A 140 13.92 -10.23 13.97
N GLN A 141 13.94 -8.91 14.07
CA GLN A 141 13.09 -7.99 13.33
C GLN A 141 13.73 -7.52 12.01
N THR A 142 14.85 -8.10 11.62
CA THR A 142 15.59 -7.81 10.38
C THR A 142 15.60 -9.03 9.47
N GLY A 143 15.74 -8.82 8.15
CA GLY A 143 15.82 -9.87 7.15
C GLY A 143 14.77 -9.72 6.05
N TYR A 144 14.45 -10.85 5.41
CA TYR A 144 13.50 -10.93 4.30
C TYR A 144 12.09 -11.22 4.82
N PHE A 145 11.14 -10.40 4.38
CA PHE A 145 9.74 -10.50 4.77
C PHE A 145 8.83 -10.53 3.57
N THR A 146 7.67 -11.14 3.73
CA THR A 146 6.59 -11.16 2.73
C THR A 146 5.30 -10.75 3.42
N ALA A 147 4.72 -9.64 2.98
CA ALA A 147 3.39 -9.20 3.40
C ALA A 147 2.37 -9.67 2.37
N VAL A 148 1.34 -10.38 2.82
CA VAL A 148 0.29 -10.96 1.98
C VAL A 148 -0.93 -10.06 1.99
N ASN A 149 -1.55 -9.87 0.83
CA ASN A 149 -2.84 -9.20 0.68
C ASN A 149 -3.94 -10.00 1.38
N ARG A 150 -4.15 -9.74 2.66
CA ARG A 150 -5.14 -10.41 3.50
C ARG A 150 -5.69 -9.43 4.52
N LYS A 151 -7.01 -9.26 4.57
CA LYS A 151 -7.68 -8.31 5.48
C LYS A 151 -7.70 -8.72 6.95
N ASN A 152 -7.55 -10.01 7.26
CA ASN A 152 -7.61 -10.54 8.61
C ASN A 152 -6.35 -11.34 8.95
N TYR A 153 -5.75 -11.04 10.09
CA TYR A 153 -4.59 -11.77 10.61
C TYR A 153 -4.90 -13.24 10.91
N PHE A 154 -6.06 -13.50 11.50
CA PHE A 154 -6.52 -14.85 11.84
C PHE A 154 -7.54 -15.35 10.83
N SER A 155 -7.10 -16.05 9.80
CA SER A 155 -8.01 -16.99 9.14
C SER A 155 -8.09 -18.23 10.01
N THR A 156 -9.15 -18.35 10.82
CA THR A 156 -9.43 -19.61 11.50
C THR A 156 -9.70 -20.70 10.46
N ALA A 157 -9.48 -21.98 10.82
CA ALA A 157 -9.75 -23.12 9.94
C ALA A 157 -11.21 -23.14 9.41
N PHE A 158 -12.09 -22.36 10.02
CA PHE A 158 -13.52 -22.24 9.71
C PHE A 158 -13.84 -21.00 8.88
N ASP A 159 -13.02 -19.95 8.90
CA ASP A 159 -13.22 -18.76 8.04
C ASP A 159 -12.58 -18.99 6.67
N LYS A 160 -13.34 -19.60 5.78
CA LYS A 160 -12.94 -19.79 4.37
C LYS A 160 -13.02 -18.50 3.53
N SER A 161 -13.50 -17.40 4.10
CA SER A 161 -13.54 -16.10 3.40
C SER A 161 -12.12 -15.53 3.33
N LYS A 162 -11.44 -15.78 2.24
CA LYS A 162 -10.18 -15.10 1.87
C LYS A 162 -10.51 -13.63 1.54
N LYS A 163 -10.71 -12.81 2.57
CA LYS A 163 -10.93 -11.38 2.38
C LYS A 163 -9.60 -10.74 2.00
N THR A 164 -9.43 -10.47 0.74
CA THR A 164 -8.34 -9.68 0.17
C THR A 164 -8.82 -8.27 -0.16
N PHE A 165 -7.89 -7.34 -0.33
CA PHE A 165 -8.18 -6.05 -0.95
C PHE A 165 -8.24 -6.25 -2.46
N ASP A 166 -9.23 -5.64 -3.11
CA ASP A 166 -9.36 -5.56 -4.57
C ASP A 166 -8.49 -4.38 -5.05
N THR A 167 -7.19 -4.61 -5.06
CA THR A 167 -6.21 -3.56 -5.35
C THR A 167 -6.28 -3.10 -6.81
N ALA A 168 -6.57 -4.02 -7.73
CA ALA A 168 -6.69 -3.70 -9.16
C ALA A 168 -7.86 -2.76 -9.42
N ALA A 169 -9.03 -3.04 -8.84
CA ALA A 169 -10.20 -2.19 -8.98
C ALA A 169 -9.93 -0.76 -8.45
N GLU A 170 -9.37 -0.64 -7.25
CA GLU A 170 -9.07 0.67 -6.67
C GLU A 170 -7.99 1.45 -7.44
N ILE A 171 -6.90 0.78 -7.86
CA ILE A 171 -5.85 1.39 -8.69
C ILE A 171 -6.40 1.83 -10.06
N SER A 172 -7.39 1.12 -10.60
CA SER A 172 -8.01 1.47 -11.88
C SER A 172 -8.76 2.81 -11.83
N LEU A 173 -9.23 3.24 -10.65
CA LEU A 173 -9.91 4.51 -10.43
C LEU A 173 -8.97 5.72 -10.37
N LEU A 174 -7.66 5.51 -10.21
CA LEU A 174 -6.64 6.56 -10.28
C LEU A 174 -6.34 6.93 -11.74
#